data_cfba0382e44f2b7d2f4f56be4dfa29c4
#
_entry.id   cfba0382e44f2b7d2f4f56be4dfa29c4
#
_cell.length_a   1.000
_cell.length_b   1.000
_cell.length_c   1.000
_cell.angle_alpha   90.00
_cell.angle_beta   90.00
_cell.angle_gamma   90.00
#
_symmetry.space_group_name_H-M   'P 1'
#
loop_
_entity.id
_entity.type
_entity.pdbx_description
1 polymer ?
#
loop_
_entity_poly.entity_id
_entity_poly.type
_entity_poly.pdbx_seq_one_letter_code
_entity_poly.pdbx_strand_id
1 'polypeptide(L)'
;MNNQIRNIAIIAHVDHGKTTLVDAMLRQSGIFRQNQEVVERVMDSNDLERERGITILAKNTALTYHDTKINIVDTPGHSDFGGEVERALRMVDGVLVLVDASEGPLPQTRYVLQKALAAKLPPIMVLNKIDRPDARPAAVLDEIYDLFIDLDATEDQLDFPVIYTNAKTGVAHAKLDDGSTTLQPLFEQIVASIPPPAGDPEGVLQIQVTNLDYSDFLGRLAIARVFQGTLKRGTEVAIAKLDGKIQPTKITKLFTFRGLERDEAEEVSAGDIVAIAGVEGIQIGESITDLANPAPLEPLLIDEPTLTMVFTINTSPFAGREGQFVTSRDLRARLERELLTNVSLRVEDTGTTDAFRVMGRGELQLAILIETMRREGYEVMVGKPEIVVREENGKRLEPLELLVIDCPETFIGIVMESLGSRRGEMKKMVNHNSGRVRMEFSIPSRGLIGLRGQLLTDTRGTALIHSLLEGWTEYAGDMAMRLTGALVADRPGVSVAYAIWGIQERGEMFVGPGIEVYEGMIVGENAREDDMNVNITKEKKQTNMRSSSADEAIRLIPPREMTLEKAIEFIADDEYVEVTPKSIRLRKKVLDAKRRPKRWQEIRASTEASKLT
;
A
#
# COMPACT_ATOMS: atom_id res chain seq x y z
N MET A 1 31.61 -3.64 -19.05
CA MET A 1 31.01 -3.45 -17.69
C MET A 1 31.36 -2.06 -17.21
N ASN A 2 30.38 -1.31 -16.72
CA ASN A 2 30.61 0.02 -16.17
C ASN A 2 30.97 -0.10 -14.67
N ASN A 3 32.26 -0.19 -14.36
CA ASN A 3 32.76 -0.38 -12.99
C ASN A 3 32.46 0.79 -12.04
N GLN A 4 31.99 1.92 -12.57
CA GLN A 4 31.71 3.14 -11.82
C GLN A 4 30.24 3.27 -11.42
N ILE A 5 29.40 2.26 -11.64
CA ILE A 5 27.99 2.26 -11.23
C ILE A 5 27.72 1.10 -10.30
N ARG A 6 26.87 1.34 -9.28
CA ARG A 6 26.23 0.33 -8.42
C ARG A 6 24.74 0.65 -8.34
N ASN A 7 23.89 -0.32 -8.62
CA ASN A 7 22.45 -0.19 -8.51
C ASN A 7 21.97 -1.02 -7.32
N ILE A 8 21.40 -0.40 -6.32
CA ILE A 8 20.93 -1.06 -5.10
C ILE A 8 19.47 -0.75 -4.81
N ALA A 9 18.72 -1.72 -4.28
CA ALA A 9 17.43 -1.50 -3.67
C ALA A 9 17.55 -1.59 -2.15
N ILE A 10 16.79 -0.78 -1.43
CA ILE A 10 16.72 -0.85 0.03
C ILE A 10 15.43 -1.51 0.47
N ILE A 11 15.57 -2.67 1.07
CA ILE A 11 14.50 -3.48 1.64
C ILE A 11 14.45 -3.23 3.13
N ALA A 12 13.30 -2.83 3.64
CA ALA A 12 13.09 -2.64 5.07
C ALA A 12 11.63 -2.83 5.45
N HIS A 13 11.40 -3.25 6.67
CA HIS A 13 10.08 -3.11 7.27
C HIS A 13 9.78 -1.63 7.58
N VAL A 14 8.49 -1.32 7.74
CA VAL A 14 8.05 0.00 8.23
C VAL A 14 8.72 0.26 9.57
N ASP A 15 9.16 1.50 9.79
CA ASP A 15 9.86 1.97 10.99
C ASP A 15 11.25 1.35 11.28
N HIS A 16 11.80 0.45 10.46
CA HIS A 16 13.18 -0.01 10.61
C HIS A 16 14.25 1.06 10.30
N GLY A 17 13.82 2.22 9.79
CA GLY A 17 14.69 3.39 9.58
C GLY A 17 15.22 3.54 8.16
N LYS A 18 14.54 3.00 7.16
CA LYS A 18 14.90 3.09 5.73
C LYS A 18 15.11 4.53 5.27
N THR A 19 14.10 5.37 5.41
CA THR A 19 14.17 6.78 5.01
C THR A 19 15.28 7.53 5.75
N THR A 20 15.44 7.26 7.06
CA THR A 20 16.49 7.86 7.88
C THR A 20 17.89 7.47 7.39
N LEU A 21 18.09 6.20 6.99
CA LEU A 21 19.38 5.74 6.45
C LEU A 21 19.68 6.41 5.11
N VAL A 22 18.70 6.47 4.19
CA VAL A 22 18.88 7.12 2.88
C VAL A 22 19.18 8.61 3.06
N ASP A 23 18.48 9.30 3.95
CA ASP A 23 18.76 10.70 4.27
C ASP A 23 20.19 10.91 4.78
N ALA A 24 20.66 10.01 5.66
CA ALA A 24 22.02 10.06 6.18
C ALA A 24 23.07 9.79 5.08
N MET A 25 22.80 8.82 4.17
CA MET A 25 23.64 8.54 3.01
C MET A 25 23.73 9.75 2.08
N LEU A 26 22.61 10.39 1.75
CA LEU A 26 22.57 11.59 0.91
C LEU A 26 23.31 12.78 1.55
N ARG A 27 23.18 12.99 2.85
CA ARG A 27 23.89 14.04 3.58
C ARG A 27 25.41 13.84 3.54
N GLN A 28 25.89 12.61 3.74
CA GLN A 28 27.32 12.31 3.77
C GLN A 28 27.97 12.21 2.39
N SER A 29 27.18 12.01 1.33
CA SER A 29 27.68 12.03 -0.06
C SER A 29 28.03 13.43 -0.59
N GLY A 30 27.75 14.50 0.18
CA GLY A 30 28.10 15.87 -0.20
C GLY A 30 27.16 16.51 -1.25
N ILE A 31 26.02 15.90 -1.53
CA ILE A 31 25.04 16.43 -2.49
C ILE A 31 24.39 17.71 -1.98
N PHE A 32 24.16 17.82 -0.66
CA PHE A 32 23.61 19.02 -0.05
C PHE A 32 24.69 20.03 0.30
N ARG A 33 24.42 21.31 0.07
CA ARG A 33 25.31 22.39 0.48
C ARG A 33 25.33 22.46 2.02
N GLN A 34 26.47 22.79 2.61
CA GLN A 34 26.70 22.84 4.07
C GLN A 34 25.69 23.70 4.88
N ASN A 35 24.99 24.63 4.23
CA ASN A 35 24.01 25.52 4.85
C ASN A 35 22.58 25.29 4.34
N GLN A 36 22.31 24.18 3.66
CA GLN A 36 20.97 23.87 3.17
C GLN A 36 20.19 23.18 4.29
N GLU A 37 19.14 23.83 4.81
CA GLU A 37 18.17 23.16 5.68
C GLU A 37 17.48 22.05 4.87
N VAL A 38 17.81 20.82 5.17
CA VAL A 38 17.21 19.63 4.57
C VAL A 38 16.05 19.22 5.46
N VAL A 39 14.85 19.27 4.92
CA VAL A 39 13.65 18.74 5.61
C VAL A 39 13.90 17.27 5.94
N GLU A 40 13.57 16.83 7.15
CA GLU A 40 13.63 15.41 7.50
C GLU A 40 12.69 14.60 6.59
N ARG A 41 13.09 13.36 6.26
CA ARG A 41 12.39 12.45 5.33
C ARG A 41 12.31 13.01 3.90
N VAL A 42 13.46 13.36 3.36
CA VAL A 42 13.60 13.94 2.00
C VAL A 42 13.01 13.03 0.91
N MET A 43 13.06 11.71 1.10
CA MET A 43 12.48 10.74 0.17
C MET A 43 10.96 10.65 0.26
N ASP A 44 10.34 10.95 1.41
CA ASP A 44 8.90 10.91 1.59
C ASP A 44 8.26 12.21 1.10
N SER A 45 8.17 12.39 -0.21
CA SER A 45 7.66 13.63 -0.82
C SER A 45 6.14 13.78 -0.75
N ASN A 46 5.41 12.68 -0.50
CA ASN A 46 3.96 12.66 -0.38
C ASN A 46 3.55 12.83 1.10
N ASP A 47 2.61 13.73 1.37
CA ASP A 47 2.11 13.96 2.73
C ASP A 47 1.51 12.68 3.35
N LEU A 48 0.88 11.83 2.54
CA LEU A 48 0.36 10.53 2.99
C LEU A 48 1.46 9.55 3.41
N GLU A 49 2.61 9.55 2.74
CA GLU A 49 3.78 8.74 3.13
C GLU A 49 4.30 9.19 4.50
N ARG A 50 4.40 10.52 4.70
CA ARG A 50 4.85 11.10 5.98
C ARG A 50 3.89 10.83 7.13
N GLU A 51 2.57 10.98 6.88
CA GLU A 51 1.55 10.75 7.91
C GLU A 51 1.44 9.28 8.31
N ARG A 52 1.56 8.37 7.33
CA ARG A 52 1.42 6.93 7.55
C ARG A 52 2.72 6.23 7.89
N GLY A 53 3.87 6.91 7.69
CA GLY A 53 5.19 6.34 7.91
C GLY A 53 5.58 5.22 6.92
N ILE A 54 4.90 5.11 5.77
CA ILE A 54 5.15 4.05 4.77
C ILE A 54 5.56 4.65 3.43
N THR A 55 6.46 3.97 2.71
CA THR A 55 6.72 4.27 1.30
C THR A 55 5.60 3.69 0.44
N ILE A 56 4.97 4.53 -0.37
CA ILE A 56 3.88 4.13 -1.26
C ILE A 56 4.41 3.90 -2.68
N LEU A 57 5.26 4.82 -3.18
CA LEU A 57 5.82 4.77 -4.52
C LEU A 57 7.33 4.52 -4.47
N ALA A 58 7.80 3.62 -5.33
CA ALA A 58 9.23 3.44 -5.53
C ALA A 58 9.87 4.72 -6.10
N LYS A 59 10.93 5.20 -5.47
CA LYS A 59 11.67 6.39 -5.87
C LYS A 59 13.11 6.06 -6.19
N ASN A 60 13.65 6.81 -7.14
CA ASN A 60 15.04 6.67 -7.55
C ASN A 60 15.84 7.88 -7.08
N THR A 61 16.98 7.63 -6.48
CA THR A 61 17.97 8.64 -6.15
C THR A 61 19.36 8.12 -6.48
N ALA A 62 20.31 9.00 -6.63
CA ALA A 62 21.69 8.60 -6.88
C ALA A 62 22.65 9.47 -6.06
N LEU A 63 23.69 8.84 -5.56
CA LEU A 63 24.79 9.52 -4.87
C LEU A 63 26.12 9.11 -5.49
N THR A 64 27.17 9.88 -5.21
CA THR A 64 28.52 9.56 -5.66
C THR A 64 29.38 9.30 -4.45
N TYR A 65 30.04 8.17 -4.42
CA TYR A 65 31.05 7.83 -3.43
C TYR A 65 32.40 7.61 -4.15
N HIS A 66 33.35 8.48 -3.92
CA HIS A 66 34.57 8.61 -4.74
C HIS A 66 34.19 8.72 -6.23
N ASP A 67 34.69 7.79 -7.06
CA ASP A 67 34.40 7.75 -8.51
C ASP A 67 33.26 6.80 -8.87
N THR A 68 32.50 6.31 -7.88
CA THR A 68 31.40 5.37 -8.11
C THR A 68 30.05 6.05 -7.86
N LYS A 69 29.18 6.01 -8.89
CA LYS A 69 27.78 6.39 -8.79
C LYS A 69 26.99 5.24 -8.17
N ILE A 70 26.29 5.50 -7.08
CA ILE A 70 25.41 4.53 -6.43
C ILE A 70 23.97 5.00 -6.67
N ASN A 71 23.26 4.29 -7.53
CA ASN A 71 21.82 4.46 -7.72
C ASN A 71 21.08 3.69 -6.62
N ILE A 72 20.18 4.34 -5.94
CA ILE A 72 19.37 3.79 -4.87
C ILE A 72 17.91 3.79 -5.32
N VAL A 73 17.31 2.62 -5.34
CA VAL A 73 15.87 2.44 -5.59
C VAL A 73 15.20 2.17 -4.25
N ASP A 74 14.38 3.11 -3.82
CA ASP A 74 13.57 2.96 -2.61
C ASP A 74 12.37 2.06 -2.91
N THR A 75 12.20 0.98 -2.13
CA THR A 75 11.12 0.02 -2.35
C THR A 75 10.03 0.17 -1.31
N PRO A 76 8.73 0.12 -1.70
CA PRO A 76 7.65 -0.04 -0.74
C PRO A 76 7.85 -1.29 0.11
N GLY A 77 7.49 -1.20 1.38
CA GLY A 77 7.57 -2.36 2.29
C GLY A 77 6.28 -3.18 2.36
N HIS A 78 5.14 -2.62 1.97
CA HIS A 78 3.83 -3.25 2.13
C HIS A 78 3.48 -4.18 0.96
N SER A 79 2.87 -5.34 1.25
CA SER A 79 2.48 -6.35 0.24
C SER A 79 1.51 -5.84 -0.83
N ASP A 80 0.66 -4.86 -0.50
CA ASP A 80 -0.26 -4.24 -1.46
C ASP A 80 0.46 -3.55 -2.63
N PHE A 81 1.75 -3.24 -2.46
CA PHE A 81 2.62 -2.62 -3.46
C PHE A 81 3.64 -3.62 -4.05
N GLY A 82 3.33 -4.91 -4.05
CA GLY A 82 4.24 -5.96 -4.52
C GLY A 82 4.69 -5.78 -5.97
N GLY A 83 3.85 -5.23 -6.84
CA GLY A 83 4.23 -4.90 -8.22
C GLY A 83 5.32 -3.82 -8.31
N GLU A 84 5.33 -2.85 -7.39
CA GLU A 84 6.40 -1.84 -7.27
C GLU A 84 7.71 -2.48 -6.81
N VAL A 85 7.63 -3.43 -5.88
CA VAL A 85 8.81 -4.16 -5.38
C VAL A 85 9.47 -4.96 -6.51
N GLU A 86 8.71 -5.74 -7.28
CA GLU A 86 9.24 -6.54 -8.39
C GLU A 86 9.92 -5.66 -9.44
N ARG A 87 9.31 -4.53 -9.78
CA ARG A 87 9.87 -3.56 -10.72
C ARG A 87 11.17 -2.93 -10.20
N ALA A 88 11.19 -2.55 -8.92
CA ALA A 88 12.37 -1.99 -8.28
C ALA A 88 13.54 -2.99 -8.27
N LEU A 89 13.27 -4.26 -7.93
CA LEU A 89 14.29 -5.32 -7.93
C LEU A 89 14.84 -5.61 -9.33
N ARG A 90 14.07 -5.39 -10.40
CA ARG A 90 14.55 -5.54 -11.77
C ARG A 90 15.56 -4.46 -12.19
N MET A 91 15.55 -3.31 -11.52
CA MET A 91 16.46 -2.19 -11.82
C MET A 91 17.83 -2.30 -11.14
N VAL A 92 18.01 -3.22 -10.21
CA VAL A 92 19.20 -3.23 -9.32
C VAL A 92 20.08 -4.45 -9.52
N ASP A 93 21.30 -4.37 -9.00
CA ASP A 93 22.31 -5.42 -9.06
C ASP A 93 22.57 -6.04 -7.69
N GLY A 94 21.94 -5.50 -6.62
CA GLY A 94 21.98 -6.04 -5.27
C GLY A 94 21.05 -5.31 -4.33
N VAL A 95 20.93 -5.80 -3.10
CA VAL A 95 19.96 -5.28 -2.12
C VAL A 95 20.61 -5.01 -0.76
N LEU A 96 20.20 -3.90 -0.13
CA LEU A 96 20.43 -3.64 1.28
C LEU A 96 19.21 -4.09 2.07
N VAL A 97 19.35 -5.06 2.95
CA VAL A 97 18.27 -5.56 3.80
C VAL A 97 18.42 -4.94 5.19
N LEU A 98 17.60 -3.97 5.49
CA LEU A 98 17.63 -3.21 6.74
C LEU A 98 16.72 -3.85 7.79
N VAL A 99 17.30 -4.23 8.93
CA VAL A 99 16.60 -4.88 10.04
C VAL A 99 16.87 -4.09 11.33
N ASP A 100 15.82 -3.86 12.12
CA ASP A 100 15.96 -3.27 13.46
C ASP A 100 16.63 -4.26 14.40
N ALA A 101 17.70 -3.84 15.09
CA ALA A 101 18.49 -4.69 15.97
C ALA A 101 17.75 -5.14 17.24
N SER A 102 16.56 -4.58 17.54
CA SER A 102 15.72 -5.00 18.66
C SER A 102 14.57 -5.90 18.23
N GLU A 103 13.93 -5.60 17.09
CA GLU A 103 12.71 -6.28 16.62
C GLU A 103 13.01 -7.54 15.79
N GLY A 104 14.12 -7.52 15.04
CA GLY A 104 14.47 -8.61 14.14
C GLY A 104 13.75 -8.56 12.78
N PRO A 105 13.87 -9.61 11.95
CA PRO A 105 13.26 -9.65 10.64
C PRO A 105 11.74 -9.83 10.76
N LEU A 106 10.98 -8.90 10.19
CA LEU A 106 9.52 -8.89 10.18
C LEU A 106 8.96 -9.40 8.84
N PRO A 107 7.68 -9.80 8.77
CA PRO A 107 7.10 -10.48 7.60
C PRO A 107 7.22 -9.74 6.26
N GLN A 108 7.18 -8.40 6.25
CA GLN A 108 7.36 -7.64 5.02
C GLN A 108 8.79 -7.78 4.46
N THR A 109 9.78 -7.82 5.35
CA THR A 109 11.18 -8.11 4.97
C THR A 109 11.29 -9.49 4.31
N ARG A 110 10.55 -10.50 4.83
CA ARG A 110 10.51 -11.85 4.28
C ARG A 110 10.07 -11.86 2.81
N TYR A 111 8.97 -11.17 2.49
CA TYR A 111 8.46 -11.12 1.11
C TYR A 111 9.45 -10.51 0.12
N VAL A 112 9.95 -9.31 0.43
CA VAL A 112 10.84 -8.62 -0.49
C VAL A 112 12.17 -9.36 -0.61
N LEU A 113 12.67 -9.94 0.49
CA LEU A 113 13.86 -10.78 0.49
C LEU A 113 13.67 -12.04 -0.36
N GLN A 114 12.54 -12.73 -0.25
CA GLN A 114 12.22 -13.91 -1.08
C GLN A 114 12.30 -13.56 -2.59
N LYS A 115 11.73 -12.43 -2.99
CA LYS A 115 11.79 -11.96 -4.38
C LYS A 115 13.23 -11.59 -4.81
N ALA A 116 14.00 -10.97 -3.92
CA ALA A 116 15.39 -10.64 -4.17
C ALA A 116 16.29 -11.90 -4.32
N LEU A 117 16.09 -12.89 -3.47
CA LEU A 117 16.80 -14.18 -3.54
C LEU A 117 16.44 -14.96 -4.81
N ALA A 118 15.15 -14.98 -5.18
CA ALA A 118 14.69 -15.58 -6.44
C ALA A 118 15.30 -14.89 -7.67
N ALA A 119 15.50 -13.57 -7.60
CA ALA A 119 16.19 -12.79 -8.64
C ALA A 119 17.73 -12.92 -8.57
N LYS A 120 18.27 -13.72 -7.63
CA LYS A 120 19.71 -13.94 -7.40
C LYS A 120 20.49 -12.64 -7.12
N LEU A 121 19.86 -11.67 -6.48
CA LEU A 121 20.51 -10.43 -6.08
C LEU A 121 21.31 -10.65 -4.80
N PRO A 122 22.62 -10.28 -4.75
CA PRO A 122 23.43 -10.37 -3.55
C PRO A 122 22.90 -9.41 -2.47
N PRO A 123 22.63 -9.91 -1.25
CA PRO A 123 22.18 -9.09 -0.14
C PRO A 123 23.34 -8.57 0.71
N ILE A 124 23.19 -7.36 1.24
CA ILE A 124 23.99 -6.82 2.35
C ILE A 124 23.04 -6.63 3.52
N MET A 125 23.31 -7.26 4.65
CA MET A 125 22.50 -7.11 5.85
C MET A 125 22.92 -5.86 6.63
N VAL A 126 21.96 -5.01 6.94
CA VAL A 126 22.16 -3.77 7.71
C VAL A 126 21.36 -3.84 8.99
N LEU A 127 22.03 -4.11 10.11
CA LEU A 127 21.42 -4.10 11.44
C LEU A 127 21.39 -2.67 11.97
N ASN A 128 20.21 -2.06 11.99
CA ASN A 128 20.02 -0.66 12.36
C ASN A 128 19.54 -0.50 13.80
N LYS A 129 19.64 0.73 14.31
CA LYS A 129 19.25 1.13 15.67
C LYS A 129 20.00 0.36 16.77
N ILE A 130 21.28 0.09 16.54
CA ILE A 130 22.16 -0.59 17.51
C ILE A 130 22.36 0.20 18.82
N ASP A 131 22.00 1.46 18.82
CA ASP A 131 22.02 2.37 19.97
C ASP A 131 20.86 2.18 20.96
N ARG A 132 19.84 1.40 20.60
CA ARG A 132 18.69 1.14 21.48
C ARG A 132 19.12 0.31 22.68
N PRO A 133 18.59 0.59 23.89
CA PRO A 133 18.89 -0.20 25.11
C PRO A 133 18.45 -1.67 25.02
N ASP A 134 17.46 -1.96 24.17
CA ASP A 134 16.88 -3.28 23.92
C ASP A 134 17.45 -3.95 22.66
N ALA A 135 18.50 -3.37 22.06
CA ALA A 135 19.15 -3.95 20.88
C ALA A 135 19.82 -5.30 21.23
N ARG A 136 19.61 -6.30 20.39
CA ARG A 136 20.12 -7.67 20.52
C ARG A 136 20.74 -8.18 19.20
N PRO A 137 21.75 -7.50 18.66
CA PRO A 137 22.22 -7.72 17.28
C PRO A 137 22.66 -9.16 17.00
N ALA A 138 23.26 -9.88 17.95
CA ALA A 138 23.66 -11.27 17.76
C ALA A 138 22.44 -12.20 17.59
N ALA A 139 21.42 -12.07 18.45
CA ALA A 139 20.20 -12.87 18.34
C ALA A 139 19.41 -12.54 17.05
N VAL A 140 19.37 -11.26 16.66
CA VAL A 140 18.73 -10.84 15.41
C VAL A 140 19.46 -11.40 14.20
N LEU A 141 20.78 -11.50 14.25
CA LEU A 141 21.55 -12.12 13.17
C LEU A 141 21.23 -13.62 13.03
N ASP A 142 21.08 -14.34 14.14
CA ASP A 142 20.64 -15.75 14.11
C ASP A 142 19.24 -15.88 13.50
N GLU A 143 18.28 -15.00 13.87
CA GLU A 143 16.94 -14.95 13.28
C GLU A 143 16.96 -14.64 11.77
N ILE A 144 17.93 -13.86 11.30
CA ILE A 144 18.13 -13.59 9.88
C ILE A 144 18.62 -14.86 9.16
N TYR A 145 19.59 -15.59 9.72
CA TYR A 145 20.03 -16.87 9.16
C TYR A 145 18.87 -17.87 9.09
N ASP A 146 18.06 -17.98 10.14
CA ASP A 146 16.87 -18.83 10.15
C ASP A 146 15.89 -18.42 9.03
N LEU A 147 15.69 -17.10 8.83
CA LEU A 147 14.84 -16.59 7.75
C LEU A 147 15.39 -16.98 6.36
N PHE A 148 16.68 -16.88 6.12
CA PHE A 148 17.29 -17.26 4.84
C PHE A 148 17.16 -18.76 4.58
N ILE A 149 17.34 -19.59 5.59
CA ILE A 149 17.13 -21.04 5.53
C ILE A 149 15.66 -21.36 5.22
N ASP A 150 14.72 -20.71 5.90
CA ASP A 150 13.27 -20.83 5.66
C ASP A 150 12.85 -20.39 4.23
N LEU A 151 13.67 -19.57 3.56
CA LEU A 151 13.46 -19.11 2.18
C LEU A 151 14.25 -19.94 1.14
N ASP A 152 14.80 -21.09 1.51
CA ASP A 152 15.59 -21.97 0.66
C ASP A 152 16.78 -21.25 -0.02
N ALA A 153 17.44 -20.32 0.72
CA ALA A 153 18.60 -19.61 0.22
C ALA A 153 19.76 -20.57 -0.06
N THR A 154 20.51 -20.31 -1.14
CA THR A 154 21.71 -21.08 -1.50
C THR A 154 22.88 -20.77 -0.56
N GLU A 155 23.90 -21.65 -0.51
CA GLU A 155 25.11 -21.44 0.29
C GLU A 155 25.78 -20.09 -0.02
N ASP A 156 25.85 -19.70 -1.31
CA ASP A 156 26.40 -18.40 -1.74
C ASP A 156 25.56 -17.22 -1.23
N GLN A 157 24.26 -17.39 -1.05
CA GLN A 157 23.37 -16.36 -0.53
C GLN A 157 23.41 -16.25 1.00
N LEU A 158 23.88 -17.30 1.69
CA LEU A 158 24.10 -17.31 3.14
C LEU A 158 25.41 -16.63 3.54
N ASP A 159 26.36 -16.46 2.62
CA ASP A 159 27.62 -15.73 2.85
C ASP A 159 27.45 -14.23 2.56
N PHE A 160 26.54 -13.58 3.30
CA PHE A 160 26.27 -12.17 3.16
C PHE A 160 27.07 -11.31 4.15
N PRO A 161 27.56 -10.12 3.74
CA PRO A 161 28.18 -9.17 4.65
C PRO A 161 27.15 -8.51 5.57
N VAL A 162 27.59 -8.22 6.81
CA VAL A 162 26.78 -7.57 7.84
C VAL A 162 27.41 -6.23 8.22
N ILE A 163 26.59 -5.18 8.23
CA ILE A 163 26.94 -3.83 8.68
C ILE A 163 25.99 -3.43 9.81
N TYR A 164 26.55 -2.85 10.85
CA TYR A 164 25.82 -2.35 12.01
C TYR A 164 25.65 -0.84 11.89
N THR A 165 24.44 -0.31 12.05
CA THR A 165 24.20 1.12 11.82
C THR A 165 23.38 1.77 12.92
N ASN A 166 23.67 3.05 13.12
CA ASN A 166 22.76 4.01 13.73
C ASN A 166 22.45 5.06 12.66
N ALA A 167 21.36 4.84 11.92
CA ALA A 167 20.95 5.71 10.83
C ALA A 167 20.64 7.15 11.31
N LYS A 168 20.16 7.32 12.54
CA LYS A 168 19.84 8.63 13.12
C LYS A 168 21.07 9.51 13.29
N THR A 169 22.18 8.94 13.74
CA THR A 169 23.46 9.66 13.89
C THR A 169 24.32 9.60 12.63
N GLY A 170 23.94 8.78 11.64
CA GLY A 170 24.68 8.61 10.39
C GLY A 170 26.00 7.85 10.59
N VAL A 171 26.00 6.80 11.39
CA VAL A 171 27.19 5.99 11.69
C VAL A 171 26.97 4.55 11.26
N ALA A 172 28.01 3.95 10.68
CA ALA A 172 28.04 2.54 10.31
C ALA A 172 29.33 1.88 10.81
N HIS A 173 29.22 0.62 11.23
CA HIS A 173 30.32 -0.19 11.74
C HIS A 173 30.38 -1.53 10.99
N ALA A 174 31.57 -1.93 10.57
CA ALA A 174 31.82 -3.29 10.06
C ALA A 174 31.86 -4.31 11.23
N LYS A 175 32.28 -3.85 12.40
CA LYS A 175 32.24 -4.59 13.68
C LYS A 175 31.75 -3.62 14.76
N LEU A 176 30.98 -4.10 15.72
CA LEU A 176 30.29 -3.27 16.75
C LEU A 176 31.23 -2.26 17.47
N ASP A 177 32.55 -2.54 17.57
CA ASP A 177 33.52 -1.74 18.31
C ASP A 177 34.64 -1.18 17.42
N ASP A 178 34.43 -0.95 16.12
CA ASP A 178 35.45 -0.47 15.18
C ASP A 178 35.77 1.02 15.25
N GLY A 179 35.04 1.77 16.07
CA GLY A 179 35.26 3.20 16.31
C GLY A 179 34.89 4.13 15.14
N SER A 180 34.21 3.63 14.12
CA SER A 180 33.73 4.44 12.99
C SER A 180 32.74 5.53 13.45
N THR A 181 32.79 6.69 12.80
CA THR A 181 31.91 7.85 13.10
C THR A 181 31.09 8.31 11.89
N THR A 182 31.16 7.59 10.78
CA THR A 182 30.50 7.93 9.52
C THR A 182 29.85 6.70 8.88
N LEU A 183 29.14 6.87 7.76
CA LEU A 183 28.62 5.78 6.93
C LEU A 183 29.66 5.19 5.97
N GLN A 184 30.92 5.61 6.05
CA GLN A 184 31.98 5.11 5.15
C GLN A 184 32.05 3.57 5.09
N PRO A 185 32.00 2.80 6.19
CA PRO A 185 32.02 1.33 6.12
C PRO A 185 30.84 0.75 5.29
N LEU A 186 29.67 1.39 5.31
CA LEU A 186 28.52 0.98 4.49
C LEU A 186 28.79 1.24 3.00
N PHE A 187 29.33 2.42 2.64
CA PHE A 187 29.64 2.73 1.25
C PHE A 187 30.74 1.80 0.69
N GLU A 188 31.79 1.54 1.46
CA GLU A 188 32.85 0.62 1.08
C GLU A 188 32.32 -0.80 0.86
N GLN A 189 31.42 -1.26 1.74
CA GLN A 189 30.80 -2.58 1.61
C GLN A 189 29.89 -2.66 0.37
N ILE A 190 29.12 -1.61 0.05
CA ILE A 190 28.31 -1.56 -1.18
C ILE A 190 29.20 -1.71 -2.42
N VAL A 191 30.29 -0.92 -2.50
CA VAL A 191 31.20 -0.96 -3.65
C VAL A 191 31.93 -2.30 -3.77
N ALA A 192 32.26 -2.94 -2.64
CA ALA A 192 32.97 -4.23 -2.60
C ALA A 192 32.05 -5.42 -2.95
N SER A 193 30.82 -5.45 -2.46
CA SER A 193 29.96 -6.64 -2.53
C SER A 193 28.94 -6.61 -3.66
N ILE A 194 28.47 -5.42 -4.05
CA ILE A 194 27.51 -5.34 -5.16
C ILE A 194 28.26 -5.33 -6.48
N PRO A 195 27.96 -6.24 -7.40
CA PRO A 195 28.65 -6.28 -8.70
C PRO A 195 28.30 -5.04 -9.53
N PRO A 196 29.20 -4.60 -10.40
CA PRO A 196 28.90 -3.59 -11.40
C PRO A 196 27.86 -4.15 -12.41
N PRO A 197 27.05 -3.28 -13.04
CA PRO A 197 26.10 -3.70 -14.06
C PRO A 197 26.78 -4.50 -15.18
N ALA A 198 26.16 -5.60 -15.60
CA ALA A 198 26.74 -6.53 -16.58
C ALA A 198 26.61 -6.07 -18.04
N GLY A 199 25.99 -4.93 -18.33
CA GLY A 199 25.71 -4.45 -19.69
C GLY A 199 26.95 -4.06 -20.49
N ASP A 200 26.86 -4.21 -21.83
CA ASP A 200 27.87 -3.74 -22.79
C ASP A 200 27.41 -2.41 -23.42
N PRO A 201 28.14 -1.30 -23.21
CA PRO A 201 27.81 0.00 -23.81
C PRO A 201 27.81 0.01 -25.36
N GLU A 202 28.57 -0.89 -26.00
CA GLU A 202 28.65 -1.03 -27.47
C GLU A 202 27.64 -2.05 -28.01
N GLY A 203 26.87 -2.71 -27.15
CA GLY A 203 25.85 -3.70 -27.53
C GLY A 203 24.61 -3.07 -28.14
N VAL A 204 23.71 -3.92 -28.65
CA VAL A 204 22.40 -3.49 -29.14
C VAL A 204 21.60 -2.84 -28.01
N LEU A 205 21.01 -1.69 -28.27
CA LEU A 205 20.26 -0.93 -27.27
C LEU A 205 19.11 -1.76 -26.68
N GLN A 206 19.13 -1.93 -25.39
CA GLN A 206 18.07 -2.59 -24.62
C GLN A 206 17.81 -1.80 -23.35
N ILE A 207 16.63 -1.22 -23.25
CA ILE A 207 16.17 -0.45 -22.10
C ILE A 207 14.81 -0.98 -21.68
N GLN A 208 14.61 -1.26 -20.39
CA GLN A 208 13.31 -1.68 -19.88
C GLN A 208 12.69 -0.59 -19.03
N VAL A 209 11.44 -0.26 -19.33
CA VAL A 209 10.66 0.72 -18.58
C VAL A 209 10.08 0.05 -17.34
N THR A 210 10.42 0.58 -16.19
CA THR A 210 10.03 0.02 -14.89
C THR A 210 9.07 0.91 -14.12
N ASN A 211 9.10 2.23 -14.40
CA ASN A 211 8.18 3.17 -13.79
C ASN A 211 7.82 4.30 -14.78
N LEU A 212 6.72 4.98 -14.51
CA LEU A 212 6.29 6.14 -15.27
C LEU A 212 6.12 7.32 -14.32
N ASP A 213 6.48 8.49 -14.83
CA ASP A 213 6.26 9.76 -14.15
C ASP A 213 5.63 10.74 -15.14
N TYR A 214 5.13 11.85 -14.68
CA TYR A 214 4.50 12.86 -15.50
C TYR A 214 5.01 14.25 -15.13
N SER A 215 5.32 15.03 -16.15
CA SER A 215 5.69 16.44 -16.01
C SER A 215 4.77 17.28 -16.88
N ASP A 216 4.21 18.37 -16.33
CA ASP A 216 3.33 19.28 -17.07
C ASP A 216 4.00 19.89 -18.29
N PHE A 217 5.36 19.98 -18.31
CA PHE A 217 6.14 20.55 -19.39
C PHE A 217 6.65 19.52 -20.40
N LEU A 218 6.95 18.30 -19.96
CA LEU A 218 7.60 17.25 -20.76
C LEU A 218 6.65 16.12 -21.12
N GLY A 219 5.44 16.12 -20.55
CA GLY A 219 4.50 15.02 -20.67
C GLY A 219 4.96 13.79 -19.88
N ARG A 220 4.73 12.60 -20.46
CA ARG A 220 5.10 11.33 -19.85
C ARG A 220 6.60 11.13 -19.85
N LEU A 221 7.14 10.72 -18.71
CA LEU A 221 8.54 10.34 -18.50
C LEU A 221 8.61 8.85 -18.18
N ALA A 222 9.39 8.10 -18.97
CA ALA A 222 9.69 6.70 -18.68
C ALA A 222 10.93 6.63 -17.79
N ILE A 223 10.80 6.04 -16.59
CA ILE A 223 11.93 5.68 -15.73
C ILE A 223 12.31 4.26 -16.09
N ALA A 224 13.58 4.08 -16.48
CA ALA A 224 14.03 2.85 -17.10
C ALA A 224 15.48 2.53 -16.75
N ARG A 225 15.85 1.26 -16.80
CA ARG A 225 17.23 0.80 -16.73
C ARG A 225 17.76 0.53 -18.13
N VAL A 226 18.94 1.03 -18.42
CA VAL A 226 19.71 0.69 -19.62
C VAL A 226 20.44 -0.63 -19.37
N PHE A 227 19.98 -1.72 -20.02
CA PHE A 227 20.61 -3.03 -19.87
C PHE A 227 21.80 -3.20 -20.80
N GLN A 228 21.68 -2.74 -22.06
CA GLN A 228 22.74 -2.77 -23.04
C GLN A 228 22.71 -1.55 -23.95
N GLY A 229 23.84 -1.24 -24.57
CA GLY A 229 23.96 -0.16 -25.53
C GLY A 229 24.11 1.21 -24.89
N THR A 230 24.10 2.22 -25.74
CA THR A 230 24.16 3.64 -25.38
C THR A 230 23.02 4.38 -26.08
N LEU A 231 22.24 5.15 -25.32
CA LEU A 231 21.17 5.99 -25.84
C LEU A 231 21.62 7.45 -25.85
N LYS A 232 21.44 8.12 -27.00
CA LYS A 232 21.72 9.55 -27.17
C LYS A 232 20.45 10.34 -27.33
N ARG A 233 20.43 11.57 -26.86
CA ARG A 233 19.37 12.53 -27.08
C ARG A 233 19.14 12.72 -28.58
N GLY A 234 17.88 12.82 -29.01
CA GLY A 234 17.49 13.01 -30.41
C GLY A 234 17.54 11.76 -31.29
N THR A 235 17.96 10.60 -30.75
CA THR A 235 17.98 9.33 -31.48
C THR A 235 16.57 8.81 -31.74
N GLU A 236 16.36 8.25 -32.93
CA GLU A 236 15.18 7.45 -33.25
C GLU A 236 15.36 6.03 -32.75
N VAL A 237 14.38 5.55 -32.00
CA VAL A 237 14.38 4.23 -31.34
C VAL A 237 13.05 3.51 -31.59
N ALA A 238 13.00 2.24 -31.27
CA ALA A 238 11.80 1.44 -31.34
C ALA A 238 11.27 1.17 -29.91
N ILE A 239 9.97 1.39 -29.70
CA ILE A 239 9.25 0.88 -28.51
C ILE A 239 8.69 -0.49 -28.89
N ALA A 240 9.14 -1.53 -28.21
CA ALA A 240 8.56 -2.86 -28.29
C ALA A 240 7.42 -2.96 -27.28
N LYS A 241 6.20 -3.01 -27.81
CA LYS A 241 4.95 -3.07 -27.05
C LYS A 241 4.74 -4.46 -26.45
N LEU A 242 3.94 -4.56 -25.37
CA LEU A 242 3.59 -5.83 -24.72
C LEU A 242 2.85 -6.79 -25.68
N ASP A 243 2.13 -6.27 -26.69
CA ASP A 243 1.47 -7.05 -27.75
C ASP A 243 2.40 -7.48 -28.90
N GLY A 244 3.71 -7.23 -28.77
CA GLY A 244 4.74 -7.58 -29.75
C GLY A 244 4.88 -6.58 -30.91
N LYS A 245 4.09 -5.51 -30.96
CA LYS A 245 4.24 -4.47 -31.99
C LYS A 245 5.46 -3.60 -31.72
N ILE A 246 6.09 -3.15 -32.80
CA ILE A 246 7.22 -2.23 -32.78
C ILE A 246 6.74 -0.84 -33.23
N GLN A 247 6.90 0.15 -32.37
CA GLN A 247 6.52 1.53 -32.65
C GLN A 247 7.75 2.42 -32.66
N PRO A 248 8.08 3.08 -33.79
CA PRO A 248 9.17 4.04 -33.84
C PRO A 248 8.83 5.30 -33.02
N THR A 249 9.81 5.84 -32.35
CA THR A 249 9.70 7.10 -31.60
C THR A 249 11.04 7.83 -31.57
N LYS A 250 11.01 9.12 -31.22
CA LYS A 250 12.21 9.95 -31.09
C LYS A 250 12.39 10.45 -29.68
N ILE A 251 13.54 10.18 -29.10
CA ILE A 251 13.86 10.63 -27.76
C ILE A 251 14.08 12.15 -27.76
N THR A 252 13.31 12.89 -26.97
CA THR A 252 13.39 14.34 -26.91
C THR A 252 14.38 14.82 -25.85
N LYS A 253 14.34 14.18 -24.66
CA LYS A 253 15.25 14.48 -23.55
C LYS A 253 15.62 13.23 -22.77
N LEU A 254 16.82 13.26 -22.19
CA LEU A 254 17.36 12.25 -21.30
C LEU A 254 17.75 12.91 -19.98
N PHE A 255 17.52 12.19 -18.88
CA PHE A 255 17.90 12.64 -17.55
C PHE A 255 18.56 11.50 -16.79
N THR A 256 19.59 11.84 -16.01
CA THR A 256 20.19 10.98 -15.01
C THR A 256 19.82 11.49 -13.61
N PHE A 257 19.91 10.63 -12.61
CA PHE A 257 19.61 11.02 -11.22
C PHE A 257 20.88 11.53 -10.53
N ARG A 258 20.74 12.63 -9.78
CA ARG A 258 21.74 13.15 -8.85
C ARG A 258 21.05 13.66 -7.58
N GLY A 259 21.21 12.95 -6.48
CA GLY A 259 20.35 13.14 -5.32
C GLY A 259 18.90 12.87 -5.71
N LEU A 260 18.02 13.78 -5.36
CA LEU A 260 16.60 13.74 -5.74
C LEU A 260 16.30 14.48 -7.05
N GLU A 261 17.26 15.19 -7.59
CA GLU A 261 17.12 15.97 -8.83
C GLU A 261 17.45 15.12 -10.05
N ARG A 262 17.00 15.60 -11.20
CA ARG A 262 17.27 15.02 -12.52
C ARG A 262 18.12 15.97 -13.30
N ASP A 263 19.33 15.56 -13.64
CA ASP A 263 20.23 16.31 -14.51
C ASP A 263 20.00 15.90 -15.96
N GLU A 264 19.87 16.88 -16.86
CA GLU A 264 19.75 16.60 -18.31
C GLU A 264 21.08 16.02 -18.81
N ALA A 265 20.99 14.92 -19.57
CA ALA A 265 22.15 14.22 -20.12
C ALA A 265 22.05 14.17 -21.65
N GLU A 266 23.20 14.29 -22.35
CA GLU A 266 23.28 14.14 -23.80
C GLU A 266 23.32 12.66 -24.22
N GLU A 267 23.91 11.80 -23.38
CA GLU A 267 23.98 10.36 -23.58
C GLU A 267 23.92 9.61 -22.25
N VAL A 268 23.42 8.37 -22.30
CA VAL A 268 23.37 7.43 -21.18
C VAL A 268 23.75 6.05 -21.67
N SER A 269 24.46 5.27 -20.87
CA SER A 269 25.01 3.98 -21.27
C SER A 269 24.54 2.84 -20.38
N ALA A 270 24.81 1.61 -20.81
CA ALA A 270 24.49 0.39 -20.10
C ALA A 270 24.86 0.47 -18.60
N GLY A 271 23.91 0.05 -17.76
CA GLY A 271 24.02 0.00 -16.30
C GLY A 271 23.36 1.18 -15.59
N ASP A 272 23.04 2.29 -16.26
CA ASP A 272 22.45 3.45 -15.57
C ASP A 272 20.91 3.37 -15.50
N ILE A 273 20.36 4.05 -14.49
CA ILE A 273 18.92 4.28 -14.32
C ILE A 273 18.64 5.70 -14.80
N VAL A 274 17.67 5.83 -15.70
CA VAL A 274 17.45 7.06 -16.47
C VAL A 274 15.98 7.43 -16.53
N ALA A 275 15.69 8.72 -16.75
CA ALA A 275 14.35 9.16 -17.12
C ALA A 275 14.36 9.67 -18.56
N ILE A 276 13.39 9.23 -19.36
CA ILE A 276 13.34 9.41 -20.82
C ILE A 276 12.05 10.12 -21.18
N ALA A 277 12.15 11.23 -21.96
CA ALA A 277 11.02 11.96 -22.52
C ALA A 277 10.93 11.77 -24.05
N GLY A 278 9.72 11.96 -24.59
CA GLY A 278 9.43 11.75 -26.02
C GLY A 278 8.89 10.36 -26.33
N VAL A 279 8.51 9.60 -25.32
CA VAL A 279 8.03 8.21 -25.42
C VAL A 279 6.52 8.14 -25.18
N GLU A 280 5.75 8.84 -26.00
CA GLU A 280 4.29 8.85 -25.87
C GLU A 280 3.69 7.44 -25.98
N GLY A 281 2.72 7.14 -25.12
CA GLY A 281 2.02 5.86 -25.13
C GLY A 281 2.84 4.66 -24.64
N ILE A 282 4.06 4.87 -24.10
CA ILE A 282 4.84 3.80 -23.49
C ILE A 282 4.19 3.32 -22.19
N GLN A 283 4.28 2.02 -21.94
CA GLN A 283 3.77 1.38 -20.73
C GLN A 283 4.91 0.76 -19.94
N ILE A 284 4.65 0.52 -18.67
CA ILE A 284 5.59 -0.21 -17.81
C ILE A 284 5.73 -1.64 -18.32
N GLY A 285 6.96 -2.16 -18.30
CA GLY A 285 7.30 -3.48 -18.82
C GLY A 285 7.65 -3.50 -20.30
N GLU A 286 7.37 -2.43 -21.05
CA GLU A 286 7.80 -2.29 -22.46
C GLU A 286 9.29 -2.01 -22.55
N SER A 287 9.88 -2.35 -23.71
CA SER A 287 11.30 -2.12 -23.99
C SER A 287 11.49 -1.01 -25.00
N ILE A 288 12.53 -0.20 -24.79
CA ILE A 288 13.08 0.71 -25.80
C ILE A 288 14.33 0.05 -26.36
N THR A 289 14.40 -0.08 -27.68
CA THR A 289 15.46 -0.80 -28.38
C THR A 289 15.87 -0.10 -29.67
N ASP A 290 16.91 -0.62 -30.33
CA ASP A 290 17.35 -0.13 -31.62
C ASP A 290 16.23 -0.28 -32.67
N LEU A 291 16.05 0.74 -33.50
CA LEU A 291 15.02 0.73 -34.56
C LEU A 291 15.38 -0.24 -35.71
N ALA A 292 16.67 -0.34 -36.05
CA ALA A 292 17.14 -1.18 -37.14
C ALA A 292 17.24 -2.66 -36.75
N ASN A 293 17.54 -2.95 -35.50
CA ASN A 293 17.67 -4.31 -34.96
C ASN A 293 16.96 -4.44 -33.62
N PRO A 294 15.62 -4.51 -33.56
CA PRO A 294 14.87 -4.57 -32.34
C PRO A 294 15.19 -5.83 -31.52
N ALA A 295 15.64 -5.66 -30.28
CA ALA A 295 15.96 -6.73 -29.34
C ALA A 295 15.24 -6.50 -27.98
N PRO A 296 13.91 -6.71 -27.91
CA PRO A 296 13.15 -6.45 -26.69
C PRO A 296 13.56 -7.39 -25.56
N LEU A 297 13.49 -6.90 -24.33
CA LEU A 297 13.59 -7.69 -23.13
C LEU A 297 12.25 -8.39 -22.83
N GLU A 298 12.30 -9.46 -22.03
CA GLU A 298 11.08 -10.11 -21.55
C GLU A 298 10.20 -9.11 -20.80
N PRO A 299 8.88 -9.06 -21.10
CA PRO A 299 7.95 -8.20 -20.39
C PRO A 299 7.96 -8.45 -18.89
N LEU A 300 7.82 -7.40 -18.10
CA LEU A 300 7.62 -7.55 -16.66
C LEU A 300 6.21 -8.12 -16.40
N LEU A 301 6.16 -9.29 -15.78
CA LEU A 301 4.92 -9.85 -15.26
C LEU A 301 4.59 -9.13 -13.96
N ILE A 302 3.44 -8.49 -13.92
CA ILE A 302 2.91 -7.83 -12.74
C ILE A 302 1.80 -8.72 -12.20
N ASP A 303 1.85 -9.03 -10.91
CA ASP A 303 0.80 -9.81 -10.26
C ASP A 303 -0.56 -9.13 -10.44
N GLU A 304 -1.58 -9.92 -10.64
CA GLU A 304 -2.93 -9.44 -10.87
C GLU A 304 -3.59 -8.91 -9.58
N PRO A 305 -4.56 -7.97 -9.71
CA PRO A 305 -5.30 -7.47 -8.57
C PRO A 305 -6.14 -8.57 -7.92
N THR A 306 -6.27 -8.51 -6.59
CA THR A 306 -7.02 -9.48 -5.77
C THR A 306 -8.32 -8.92 -5.22
N LEU A 307 -8.42 -7.60 -5.08
CA LEU A 307 -9.59 -6.89 -4.58
C LEU A 307 -10.19 -5.98 -5.64
N THR A 308 -11.49 -5.80 -5.58
CA THR A 308 -12.25 -4.88 -6.41
C THR A 308 -13.17 -4.03 -5.56
N MET A 309 -13.37 -2.78 -5.94
CA MET A 309 -14.27 -1.85 -5.28
C MET A 309 -14.99 -0.98 -6.32
N VAL A 310 -16.27 -0.72 -6.10
CA VAL A 310 -17.04 0.17 -6.97
C VAL A 310 -16.85 1.62 -6.51
N PHE A 311 -16.38 2.46 -7.42
CA PHE A 311 -16.28 3.92 -7.26
C PHE A 311 -17.39 4.57 -8.06
N THR A 312 -18.16 5.45 -7.45
CA THR A 312 -19.25 6.16 -8.13
C THR A 312 -19.31 7.62 -7.72
N ILE A 313 -19.97 8.44 -8.51
CA ILE A 313 -20.17 9.84 -8.17
C ILE A 313 -20.99 9.99 -6.88
N ASN A 314 -20.80 11.10 -6.17
CA ASN A 314 -21.60 11.40 -4.98
C ASN A 314 -23.03 11.77 -5.38
N THR A 315 -24.01 10.92 -5.04
CA THR A 315 -25.43 11.14 -5.25
C THR A 315 -26.19 11.41 -3.95
N SER A 316 -25.47 11.76 -2.87
CA SER A 316 -26.10 12.10 -1.60
C SER A 316 -26.81 13.45 -1.66
N PRO A 317 -27.74 13.75 -0.74
CA PRO A 317 -28.35 15.08 -0.60
C PRO A 317 -27.34 16.20 -0.31
N PHE A 318 -26.09 15.86 0.05
CA PHE A 318 -25.00 16.81 0.33
C PHE A 318 -23.98 16.91 -0.80
N ALA A 319 -24.22 16.23 -1.93
CA ALA A 319 -23.32 16.27 -3.08
C ALA A 319 -23.05 17.70 -3.56
N GLY A 320 -21.77 18.01 -3.88
CA GLY A 320 -21.33 19.31 -4.39
C GLY A 320 -21.21 20.40 -3.33
N ARG A 321 -21.35 20.08 -2.04
CA ARG A 321 -21.21 21.10 -0.97
C ARG A 321 -19.75 21.31 -0.54
N GLU A 322 -18.90 20.31 -0.70
CA GLU A 322 -17.54 20.32 -0.15
C GLU A 322 -16.45 20.14 -1.19
N GLY A 323 -16.72 19.38 -2.26
CA GLY A 323 -15.76 19.08 -3.32
C GLY A 323 -15.95 19.95 -4.57
N GLN A 324 -14.89 20.03 -5.38
CA GLN A 324 -14.88 20.72 -6.67
C GLN A 324 -15.20 19.76 -7.83
N PHE A 325 -14.75 18.50 -7.72
CA PHE A 325 -14.88 17.49 -8.76
C PHE A 325 -15.96 16.47 -8.36
N VAL A 326 -17.12 16.58 -9.00
CA VAL A 326 -18.33 15.83 -8.62
C VAL A 326 -18.97 15.06 -9.79
N THR A 327 -18.43 15.20 -11.01
CA THR A 327 -19.00 14.59 -12.21
C THR A 327 -18.35 13.25 -12.56
N SER A 328 -19.08 12.40 -13.30
CA SER A 328 -18.52 11.13 -13.79
C SER A 328 -17.36 11.33 -14.75
N ARG A 329 -17.34 12.44 -15.49
CA ARG A 329 -16.23 12.81 -16.35
C ARG A 329 -14.96 13.11 -15.55
N ASP A 330 -15.08 13.85 -14.44
CA ASP A 330 -13.96 14.16 -13.55
C ASP A 330 -13.40 12.88 -12.92
N LEU A 331 -14.31 12.03 -12.43
CA LEU A 331 -13.96 10.75 -11.82
C LEU A 331 -13.22 9.85 -12.81
N ARG A 332 -13.74 9.69 -14.05
CA ARG A 332 -13.09 8.92 -15.11
C ARG A 332 -11.70 9.46 -15.43
N ALA A 333 -11.58 10.76 -15.70
CA ALA A 333 -10.31 11.39 -16.03
C ALA A 333 -9.26 11.22 -14.93
N ARG A 334 -9.70 11.27 -13.65
CA ARG A 334 -8.82 11.03 -12.52
C ARG A 334 -8.34 9.58 -12.43
N LEU A 335 -9.24 8.62 -12.61
CA LEU A 335 -8.91 7.20 -12.61
C LEU A 335 -7.98 6.84 -13.79
N GLU A 336 -8.25 7.37 -14.98
CA GLU A 336 -7.37 7.20 -16.14
C GLU A 336 -5.98 7.78 -15.90
N ARG A 337 -5.88 8.94 -15.26
CA ARG A 337 -4.59 9.53 -14.85
C ARG A 337 -3.85 8.63 -13.87
N GLU A 338 -4.55 8.00 -12.91
CA GLU A 338 -3.92 7.05 -11.98
C GLU A 338 -3.32 5.85 -12.70
N LEU A 339 -4.01 5.30 -13.71
CA LEU A 339 -3.51 4.17 -14.50
C LEU A 339 -2.23 4.49 -15.30
N LEU A 340 -1.89 5.76 -15.47
CA LEU A 340 -0.65 6.15 -16.16
C LEU A 340 0.59 5.84 -15.31
N THR A 341 0.45 5.88 -13.99
CA THR A 341 1.56 5.72 -13.04
C THR A 341 1.44 4.44 -12.21
N ASN A 342 0.23 3.97 -11.98
CA ASN A 342 -0.06 2.81 -11.12
C ASN A 342 -0.56 1.62 -11.96
N VAL A 343 0.35 0.72 -12.34
CA VAL A 343 0.02 -0.44 -13.19
C VAL A 343 -0.59 -1.62 -12.42
N SER A 344 -0.53 -1.61 -11.09
CA SER A 344 -1.18 -2.62 -10.27
C SER A 344 -2.68 -2.38 -10.10
N LEU A 345 -3.18 -1.22 -10.58
CA LEU A 345 -4.60 -0.92 -10.64
C LEU A 345 -5.18 -1.28 -12.01
N ARG A 346 -6.42 -1.74 -12.02
CA ARG A 346 -7.26 -1.86 -13.22
C ARG A 346 -8.57 -1.13 -12.98
N VAL A 347 -9.10 -0.51 -14.03
CA VAL A 347 -10.39 0.18 -14.00
C VAL A 347 -11.25 -0.35 -15.12
N GLU A 348 -12.45 -0.79 -14.78
CA GLU A 348 -13.45 -1.31 -15.73
C GLU A 348 -14.76 -0.54 -15.59
N ASP A 349 -15.48 -0.42 -16.70
CA ASP A 349 -16.85 0.13 -16.69
C ASP A 349 -17.84 -0.87 -16.08
N THR A 350 -18.73 -0.40 -15.23
CA THR A 350 -19.76 -1.24 -14.59
C THR A 350 -21.03 -1.43 -15.42
N GLY A 351 -21.06 -0.90 -16.65
CA GLY A 351 -22.26 -0.82 -17.48
C GLY A 351 -23.15 0.38 -17.19
N THR A 352 -22.83 1.18 -16.18
CA THR A 352 -23.43 2.50 -15.91
C THR A 352 -22.40 3.59 -16.13
N THR A 353 -22.84 4.78 -16.56
CA THR A 353 -21.93 5.91 -16.84
C THR A 353 -21.30 6.55 -15.61
N ASP A 354 -21.85 6.27 -14.44
CA ASP A 354 -21.56 6.99 -13.20
C ASP A 354 -20.77 6.16 -12.18
N ALA A 355 -20.44 4.91 -12.53
CA ALA A 355 -19.74 4.00 -11.66
C ALA A 355 -18.63 3.24 -12.41
N PHE A 356 -17.50 3.01 -11.72
CA PHE A 356 -16.33 2.32 -12.20
C PHE A 356 -15.94 1.24 -11.22
N ARG A 357 -15.55 0.08 -11.76
CA ARG A 357 -14.95 -0.99 -10.97
C ARG A 357 -13.44 -0.76 -10.93
N VAL A 358 -12.91 -0.47 -9.77
CA VAL A 358 -11.48 -0.28 -9.52
C VAL A 358 -10.94 -1.52 -8.83
N MET A 359 -9.94 -2.14 -9.42
CA MET A 359 -9.30 -3.34 -8.90
C MET A 359 -7.89 -3.02 -8.46
N GLY A 360 -7.49 -3.52 -7.29
CA GLY A 360 -6.18 -3.35 -6.69
C GLY A 360 -5.72 -4.60 -5.95
N ARG A 361 -4.51 -4.57 -5.42
CA ARG A 361 -3.93 -5.71 -4.71
C ARG A 361 -4.40 -5.84 -3.26
N GLY A 362 -4.76 -4.72 -2.62
CA GLY A 362 -5.16 -4.72 -1.22
C GLY A 362 -6.01 -3.51 -0.84
N GLU A 363 -6.56 -3.56 0.37
CA GLU A 363 -7.40 -2.48 0.91
C GLU A 363 -6.63 -1.18 1.08
N LEU A 364 -5.38 -1.25 1.51
CA LEU A 364 -4.55 -0.07 1.74
C LEU A 364 -4.28 0.69 0.44
N GLN A 365 -4.03 -0.02 -0.67
CA GLN A 365 -3.82 0.61 -1.97
C GLN A 365 -5.07 1.39 -2.41
N LEU A 366 -6.26 0.78 -2.30
CA LEU A 366 -7.52 1.43 -2.64
C LEU A 366 -7.85 2.59 -1.69
N ALA A 367 -7.60 2.44 -0.39
CA ALA A 367 -7.80 3.50 0.59
C ALA A 367 -6.88 4.71 0.35
N ILE A 368 -5.62 4.49 -0.06
CA ILE A 368 -4.69 5.56 -0.43
C ILE A 368 -5.18 6.30 -1.67
N LEU A 369 -5.67 5.60 -2.69
CA LEU A 369 -6.26 6.23 -3.88
C LEU A 369 -7.44 7.12 -3.49
N ILE A 370 -8.37 6.63 -2.68
CA ILE A 370 -9.53 7.38 -2.21
C ILE A 370 -9.10 8.61 -1.42
N GLU A 371 -8.14 8.46 -0.49
CA GLU A 371 -7.65 9.57 0.33
C GLU A 371 -6.92 10.62 -0.51
N THR A 372 -6.16 10.20 -1.52
CA THR A 372 -5.52 11.12 -2.47
C THR A 372 -6.57 11.92 -3.25
N MET A 373 -7.59 11.25 -3.78
CA MET A 373 -8.70 11.91 -4.48
C MET A 373 -9.45 12.89 -3.56
N ARG A 374 -9.68 12.51 -2.29
CA ARG A 374 -10.29 13.36 -1.28
C ARG A 374 -9.51 14.67 -1.10
N ARG A 375 -8.18 14.60 -0.98
CA ARG A 375 -7.29 15.76 -0.84
C ARG A 375 -7.20 16.61 -2.10
N GLU A 376 -7.34 16.00 -3.27
CA GLU A 376 -7.42 16.71 -4.55
C GLU A 376 -8.76 17.45 -4.75
N GLY A 377 -9.74 17.26 -3.86
CA GLY A 377 -11.03 17.95 -3.91
C GLY A 377 -12.16 17.19 -4.59
N TYR A 378 -12.03 15.87 -4.77
CA TYR A 378 -13.09 15.01 -5.30
C TYR A 378 -14.11 14.64 -4.24
N GLU A 379 -15.37 14.53 -4.67
CA GLU A 379 -16.42 13.84 -3.93
C GLU A 379 -16.73 12.52 -4.62
N VAL A 380 -16.54 11.41 -3.91
CA VAL A 380 -16.79 10.07 -4.44
C VAL A 380 -17.56 9.22 -3.44
N MET A 381 -18.32 8.26 -3.93
CA MET A 381 -18.85 7.18 -3.10
C MET A 381 -18.17 5.88 -3.46
N VAL A 382 -17.84 5.10 -2.46
CA VAL A 382 -17.22 3.80 -2.65
C VAL A 382 -18.04 2.69 -2.01
N GLY A 383 -18.15 1.58 -2.73
CA GLY A 383 -18.81 0.37 -2.25
C GLY A 383 -17.91 -0.48 -1.38
N LYS A 384 -18.46 -1.55 -0.85
CA LYS A 384 -17.70 -2.56 -0.10
C LYS A 384 -16.63 -3.20 -0.99
N PRO A 385 -15.42 -3.44 -0.47
CA PRO A 385 -14.43 -4.25 -1.16
C PRO A 385 -14.93 -5.68 -1.37
N GLU A 386 -14.72 -6.20 -2.56
CA GLU A 386 -15.01 -7.57 -2.95
C GLU A 386 -13.74 -8.22 -3.49
N ILE A 387 -13.62 -9.54 -3.37
CA ILE A 387 -12.51 -10.27 -3.97
C ILE A 387 -12.72 -10.43 -5.48
N VAL A 388 -11.62 -10.46 -6.23
CA VAL A 388 -11.63 -10.90 -7.63
C VAL A 388 -11.76 -12.42 -7.64
N VAL A 389 -12.78 -12.95 -8.30
CA VAL A 389 -13.01 -14.39 -8.46
C VAL A 389 -12.62 -14.78 -9.88
N ARG A 390 -11.91 -15.90 -10.03
CA ARG A 390 -11.56 -16.49 -11.33
C ARG A 390 -12.36 -17.75 -11.57
N GLU A 391 -12.64 -18.05 -12.83
CA GLU A 391 -13.14 -19.35 -13.25
C GLU A 391 -12.06 -20.10 -14.02
N GLU A 392 -11.61 -21.21 -13.46
CA GLU A 392 -10.67 -22.11 -14.12
C GLU A 392 -11.22 -23.53 -14.11
N ASN A 393 -11.27 -24.17 -15.28
CA ASN A 393 -11.78 -25.54 -15.43
C ASN A 393 -13.20 -25.75 -14.87
N GLY A 394 -14.07 -24.73 -14.93
CA GLY A 394 -15.43 -24.80 -14.38
C GLY A 394 -15.51 -24.68 -12.86
N LYS A 395 -14.41 -24.36 -12.18
CA LYS A 395 -14.37 -24.10 -10.74
C LYS A 395 -14.14 -22.61 -10.48
N ARG A 396 -14.86 -22.09 -9.49
CA ARG A 396 -14.62 -20.73 -9.01
C ARG A 396 -13.43 -20.74 -8.04
N LEU A 397 -12.45 -19.89 -8.30
CA LEU A 397 -11.26 -19.74 -7.47
C LEU A 397 -11.27 -18.38 -6.79
N GLU A 398 -10.81 -18.33 -5.55
CA GLU A 398 -10.59 -17.11 -4.77
C GLU A 398 -9.12 -16.98 -4.35
N PRO A 399 -8.59 -15.75 -4.17
CA PRO A 399 -7.21 -15.54 -3.73
C PRO A 399 -7.02 -16.07 -2.31
N LEU A 400 -5.89 -16.76 -2.10
CA LEU A 400 -5.46 -17.33 -0.83
C LEU A 400 -4.22 -16.61 -0.34
N GLU A 401 -4.21 -16.19 0.92
CA GLU A 401 -3.08 -15.47 1.51
C GLU A 401 -2.47 -16.22 2.68
N LEU A 402 -1.15 -16.12 2.80
CA LEU A 402 -0.41 -16.45 4.00
C LEU A 402 -0.49 -15.26 4.96
N LEU A 403 -1.21 -15.42 6.04
CA LEU A 403 -1.34 -14.42 7.11
C LEU A 403 -0.36 -14.73 8.23
N VAL A 404 0.50 -13.79 8.56
CA VAL A 404 1.45 -13.87 9.68
C VAL A 404 1.03 -12.88 10.76
N ILE A 405 0.83 -13.39 11.96
CA ILE A 405 0.49 -12.59 13.14
C ILE A 405 1.54 -12.81 14.22
N ASP A 406 2.10 -11.71 14.72
CA ASP A 406 2.98 -11.72 15.88
C ASP A 406 2.31 -10.93 17.00
N CYS A 407 2.01 -11.59 18.11
CA CYS A 407 1.30 -10.98 19.24
C CYS A 407 1.78 -11.52 20.59
N PRO A 408 1.51 -10.81 21.71
CA PRO A 408 1.72 -11.36 23.05
C PRO A 408 0.93 -12.66 23.28
N GLU A 409 1.52 -13.61 24.00
CA GLU A 409 0.92 -14.93 24.28
C GLU A 409 -0.49 -14.86 24.86
N THR A 410 -0.79 -13.80 25.62
CA THR A 410 -2.10 -13.59 26.25
C THR A 410 -3.25 -13.44 25.27
N PHE A 411 -2.96 -13.11 23.99
CA PHE A 411 -3.96 -12.88 22.97
C PHE A 411 -4.14 -14.03 21.97
N ILE A 412 -3.40 -15.15 22.12
CA ILE A 412 -3.50 -16.32 21.21
C ILE A 412 -4.95 -16.78 21.05
N GLY A 413 -5.70 -16.90 22.15
CA GLY A 413 -7.09 -17.38 22.13
C GLY A 413 -8.00 -16.50 21.28
N ILE A 414 -7.91 -15.18 21.43
CA ILE A 414 -8.71 -14.19 20.68
C ILE A 414 -8.36 -14.24 19.19
N VAL A 415 -7.07 -14.33 18.86
CA VAL A 415 -6.60 -14.45 17.47
C VAL A 415 -7.13 -15.73 16.82
N MET A 416 -7.03 -16.86 17.50
CA MET A 416 -7.52 -18.16 17.02
C MET A 416 -9.03 -18.15 16.77
N GLU A 417 -9.81 -17.58 17.67
CA GLU A 417 -11.27 -17.44 17.55
C GLU A 417 -11.66 -16.55 16.36
N SER A 418 -11.01 -15.39 16.24
CA SER A 418 -11.23 -14.46 15.13
C SER A 418 -10.92 -15.08 13.77
N LEU A 419 -9.81 -15.81 13.65
CA LEU A 419 -9.40 -16.43 12.39
C LEU A 419 -10.22 -17.68 12.04
N GLY A 420 -10.63 -18.45 13.03
CA GLY A 420 -11.50 -19.63 12.83
C GLY A 420 -12.82 -19.25 12.17
N SER A 421 -13.45 -18.14 12.61
CA SER A 421 -14.69 -17.62 12.03
C SER A 421 -14.50 -17.12 10.58
N ARG A 422 -13.27 -16.78 10.18
CA ARG A 422 -12.87 -16.26 8.87
C ARG A 422 -12.19 -17.31 7.96
N ARG A 423 -12.30 -18.60 8.33
CA ARG A 423 -11.72 -19.73 7.60
C ARG A 423 -10.19 -19.70 7.51
N GLY A 424 -9.53 -19.12 8.50
CA GLY A 424 -8.08 -19.17 8.63
C GLY A 424 -7.64 -20.56 9.13
N GLU A 425 -6.76 -21.22 8.38
CA GLU A 425 -6.16 -22.50 8.75
C GLU A 425 -4.73 -22.26 9.26
N MET A 426 -4.46 -22.63 10.52
CA MET A 426 -3.14 -22.47 11.10
C MET A 426 -2.13 -23.43 10.48
N LYS A 427 -1.04 -22.89 9.92
CA LYS A 427 0.08 -23.65 9.35
C LYS A 427 1.22 -23.86 10.35
N LYS A 428 1.60 -22.80 11.07
CA LYS A 428 2.76 -22.81 11.96
C LYS A 428 2.51 -21.90 13.17
N MET A 429 3.05 -22.29 14.31
CA MET A 429 3.11 -21.44 15.51
C MET A 429 4.49 -21.58 16.15
N VAL A 430 5.15 -20.45 16.37
CA VAL A 430 6.47 -20.38 16.97
C VAL A 430 6.42 -19.47 18.19
N ASN A 431 6.78 -20.02 19.34
CA ASN A 431 6.94 -19.25 20.57
C ASN A 431 8.43 -18.88 20.73
N HIS A 432 8.71 -17.59 20.70
CA HIS A 432 10.09 -17.08 20.84
C HIS A 432 10.60 -17.03 22.28
N ASN A 433 9.84 -17.52 23.26
CA ASN A 433 10.13 -17.42 24.71
C ASN A 433 10.41 -15.99 25.21
N SER A 434 10.01 -15.00 24.42
CA SER A 434 10.09 -13.56 24.71
C SER A 434 8.77 -12.99 25.22
N GLY A 435 7.76 -13.85 25.49
CA GLY A 435 6.38 -13.47 25.79
C GLY A 435 5.55 -13.13 24.54
N ARG A 436 6.10 -13.36 23.33
CA ARG A 436 5.42 -13.18 22.04
C ARG A 436 5.39 -14.48 21.25
N VAL A 437 4.34 -14.65 20.48
CA VAL A 437 4.13 -15.82 19.62
C VAL A 437 3.88 -15.37 18.20
N ARG A 438 4.56 -15.99 17.27
CA ARG A 438 4.33 -15.84 15.81
C ARG A 438 3.45 -16.99 15.33
N MET A 439 2.38 -16.66 14.63
CA MET A 439 1.43 -17.60 14.07
C MET A 439 1.29 -17.36 12.57
N GLU A 440 1.28 -18.42 11.78
CA GLU A 440 1.10 -18.40 10.33
C GLU A 440 -0.21 -19.13 9.97
N PHE A 441 -1.05 -18.48 9.17
CA PHE A 441 -2.33 -19.01 8.73
C PHE A 441 -2.45 -18.92 7.21
N SER A 442 -3.10 -19.90 6.61
CA SER A 442 -3.62 -19.80 5.25
C SER A 442 -5.06 -19.31 5.34
N ILE A 443 -5.41 -18.21 4.66
CA ILE A 443 -6.71 -17.58 4.76
C ILE A 443 -7.16 -17.02 3.39
N PRO A 444 -8.44 -17.18 2.99
CA PRO A 444 -8.96 -16.50 1.82
C PRO A 444 -8.87 -14.97 1.98
N SER A 445 -8.47 -14.23 0.92
CA SER A 445 -8.28 -12.76 0.99
C SER A 445 -9.50 -12.02 1.54
N ARG A 446 -10.73 -12.50 1.26
CA ARG A 446 -11.95 -11.91 1.85
C ARG A 446 -12.00 -12.02 3.36
N GLY A 447 -11.36 -13.03 3.97
CA GLY A 447 -11.26 -13.17 5.44
C GLY A 447 -10.39 -12.10 6.07
N LEU A 448 -9.53 -11.42 5.30
CA LEU A 448 -8.69 -10.33 5.77
C LEU A 448 -9.42 -8.99 5.85
N ILE A 449 -10.52 -8.83 5.10
CA ILE A 449 -11.29 -7.58 5.09
C ILE A 449 -11.77 -7.26 6.52
N GLY A 450 -11.35 -6.11 7.04
CA GLY A 450 -11.65 -5.66 8.40
C GLY A 450 -10.96 -6.44 9.54
N LEU A 451 -10.17 -7.47 9.24
CA LEU A 451 -9.47 -8.28 10.26
C LEU A 451 -8.42 -7.46 11.00
N ARG A 452 -7.68 -6.61 10.28
CA ARG A 452 -6.59 -5.83 10.88
C ARG A 452 -7.11 -4.87 11.94
N GLY A 453 -8.18 -4.14 11.65
CA GLY A 453 -8.82 -3.22 12.60
C GLY A 453 -9.35 -3.95 13.83
N GLN A 454 -9.99 -5.09 13.63
CA GLN A 454 -10.49 -5.95 14.69
C GLN A 454 -9.36 -6.45 15.59
N LEU A 455 -8.34 -7.10 15.01
CA LEU A 455 -7.23 -7.66 15.79
C LEU A 455 -6.42 -6.61 16.53
N LEU A 456 -6.18 -5.42 15.93
CA LEU A 456 -5.52 -4.33 16.64
C LEU A 456 -6.34 -3.85 17.84
N THR A 457 -7.66 -3.82 17.74
CA THR A 457 -8.55 -3.49 18.87
C THR A 457 -8.48 -4.58 19.94
N ASP A 458 -8.63 -5.83 19.56
CA ASP A 458 -8.67 -6.99 20.45
C ASP A 458 -7.34 -7.21 21.18
N THR A 459 -6.21 -6.91 20.52
CA THR A 459 -4.86 -7.01 21.08
C THR A 459 -4.31 -5.70 21.64
N ARG A 460 -5.15 -4.66 21.77
CA ARG A 460 -4.78 -3.33 22.29
C ARG A 460 -3.61 -2.69 21.52
N GLY A 461 -3.59 -2.87 20.20
CA GLY A 461 -2.56 -2.31 19.31
C GLY A 461 -1.22 -3.06 19.33
N THR A 462 -1.11 -4.21 20.00
CA THR A 462 0.17 -4.93 20.17
C THR A 462 0.45 -6.00 19.12
N ALA A 463 -0.55 -6.39 18.31
CA ALA A 463 -0.37 -7.36 17.24
C ALA A 463 0.30 -6.72 16.01
N LEU A 464 1.25 -7.43 15.44
CA LEU A 464 1.81 -7.17 14.11
C LEU A 464 1.14 -8.13 13.14
N ILE A 465 0.53 -7.60 12.07
CA ILE A 465 -0.32 -8.36 11.15
C ILE A 465 0.15 -8.10 9.73
N HIS A 466 0.49 -9.18 9.02
CA HIS A 466 0.97 -9.12 7.64
C HIS A 466 0.37 -10.25 6.82
N SER A 467 0.03 -9.97 5.58
CA SER A 467 -0.46 -10.99 4.64
C SER A 467 0.32 -10.96 3.33
N LEU A 468 0.35 -12.10 2.67
CA LEU A 468 1.03 -12.33 1.40
C LEU A 468 0.17 -13.21 0.52
N LEU A 469 -0.03 -12.85 -0.74
CA LEU A 469 -0.70 -13.72 -1.70
C LEU A 469 0.11 -15.00 -1.89
N GLU A 470 -0.47 -16.13 -1.51
CA GLU A 470 0.13 -17.47 -1.66
C GLU A 470 -0.31 -18.13 -2.98
N GLY A 471 -1.49 -17.77 -3.48
CA GLY A 471 -2.03 -18.35 -4.70
C GLY A 471 -3.55 -18.24 -4.78
N TRP A 472 -4.17 -19.26 -5.36
CA TRP A 472 -5.61 -19.34 -5.58
C TRP A 472 -6.15 -20.66 -5.03
N THR A 473 -7.31 -20.62 -4.40
CA THR A 473 -8.00 -21.80 -3.84
C THR A 473 -9.45 -21.86 -4.33
N GLU A 474 -10.08 -23.02 -4.22
CA GLU A 474 -11.50 -23.13 -4.55
C GLU A 474 -12.36 -22.26 -3.63
N TYR A 475 -13.34 -21.56 -4.21
CA TYR A 475 -14.24 -20.68 -3.47
C TYR A 475 -15.00 -21.46 -2.40
N ALA A 476 -14.74 -21.14 -1.14
CA ALA A 476 -15.23 -21.93 -0.01
C ALA A 476 -16.66 -21.57 0.45
N GLY A 477 -17.49 -20.93 -0.39
CA GLY A 477 -18.85 -20.49 -0.06
C GLY A 477 -18.91 -19.18 0.73
N ASP A 478 -20.08 -18.69 1.08
CA ASP A 478 -20.28 -17.38 1.71
C ASP A 478 -19.69 -17.28 3.11
N MET A 479 -19.23 -16.09 3.47
CA MET A 479 -18.65 -15.73 4.77
C MET A 479 -19.35 -14.49 5.31
N ALA A 480 -19.96 -14.58 6.48
CA ALA A 480 -20.57 -13.42 7.12
C ALA A 480 -19.49 -12.49 7.69
N MET A 481 -19.38 -11.27 7.15
CA MET A 481 -18.37 -10.29 7.53
C MET A 481 -18.80 -9.41 8.70
N ARG A 482 -20.05 -8.94 8.69
CA ARG A 482 -20.66 -8.11 9.72
C ARG A 482 -21.95 -8.78 10.24
N LEU A 483 -21.99 -9.07 11.52
CA LEU A 483 -23.15 -9.67 12.19
C LEU A 483 -24.13 -8.62 12.72
N THR A 484 -23.69 -7.37 12.88
CA THR A 484 -24.47 -6.26 13.41
C THR A 484 -25.14 -5.44 12.31
N GLY A 485 -26.32 -4.85 12.61
CA GLY A 485 -27.01 -3.93 11.72
C GLY A 485 -26.50 -2.49 11.83
N ALA A 486 -27.09 -1.60 11.07
CA ALA A 486 -26.84 -0.16 11.10
C ALA A 486 -27.98 0.61 11.79
N LEU A 487 -27.62 1.68 12.50
CA LEU A 487 -28.57 2.72 12.92
C LEU A 487 -28.67 3.75 11.79
N VAL A 488 -29.83 3.89 11.18
CA VAL A 488 -30.02 4.67 9.96
C VAL A 488 -30.96 5.84 10.23
N ALA A 489 -30.57 7.06 9.88
CA ALA A 489 -31.42 8.24 10.03
C ALA A 489 -32.70 8.11 9.17
N ASP A 490 -33.87 8.36 9.75
CA ASP A 490 -35.18 8.24 9.11
C ASP A 490 -35.62 9.53 8.42
N ARG A 491 -34.89 10.64 8.61
CA ARG A 491 -35.22 11.97 8.05
C ARG A 491 -34.01 12.90 8.05
N PRO A 492 -34.05 13.98 7.23
CA PRO A 492 -33.06 15.04 7.28
C PRO A 492 -33.26 15.92 8.51
N GLY A 493 -32.16 16.58 8.97
CA GLY A 493 -32.14 17.54 10.05
C GLY A 493 -30.80 17.59 10.76
N VAL A 494 -30.77 18.21 11.95
CA VAL A 494 -29.57 18.30 12.79
C VAL A 494 -29.71 17.36 13.98
N SER A 495 -28.68 16.57 14.26
CA SER A 495 -28.64 15.66 15.40
C SER A 495 -28.69 16.41 16.74
N VAL A 496 -29.48 15.90 17.68
CA VAL A 496 -29.63 16.54 19.01
C VAL A 496 -29.25 15.60 20.13
N ALA A 497 -28.65 16.14 21.19
CA ALA A 497 -28.15 15.37 22.33
C ALA A 497 -29.22 14.48 22.97
N TYR A 498 -30.47 14.95 23.06
CA TYR A 498 -31.58 14.20 23.62
C TYR A 498 -31.92 12.93 22.81
N ALA A 499 -31.91 13.02 21.49
CA ALA A 499 -32.16 11.87 20.63
C ALA A 499 -31.01 10.86 20.70
N ILE A 500 -29.76 11.35 20.64
CA ILE A 500 -28.55 10.51 20.74
C ILE A 500 -28.56 9.73 22.05
N TRP A 501 -28.84 10.38 23.17
CA TRP A 501 -28.91 9.74 24.47
C TRP A 501 -29.88 8.53 24.51
N GLY A 502 -31.05 8.68 23.91
CA GLY A 502 -32.04 7.58 23.83
C GLY A 502 -31.68 6.48 22.82
N ILE A 503 -30.80 6.77 21.85
CA ILE A 503 -30.37 5.81 20.82
C ILE A 503 -29.15 5.02 21.29
N GLN A 504 -28.26 5.61 22.09
CA GLN A 504 -27.04 4.96 22.63
C GLN A 504 -27.30 3.68 23.43
N GLU A 505 -28.51 3.49 23.97
CA GLU A 505 -28.90 2.22 24.58
C GLU A 505 -29.02 1.05 23.59
N ARG A 506 -29.07 1.35 22.29
CA ARG A 506 -29.31 0.38 21.20
C ARG A 506 -28.09 0.07 20.38
N GLY A 507 -27.04 0.85 20.53
CA GLY A 507 -25.83 0.68 19.75
C GLY A 507 -24.85 1.83 19.90
N GLU A 508 -23.78 1.77 19.16
CA GLU A 508 -22.68 2.74 19.18
C GLU A 508 -22.90 3.81 18.10
N MET A 509 -22.74 5.08 18.48
CA MET A 509 -22.97 6.20 17.57
C MET A 509 -21.69 6.59 16.82
N PHE A 510 -21.84 7.01 15.55
CA PHE A 510 -20.77 7.56 14.71
C PHE A 510 -20.80 9.08 14.63
N VAL A 511 -21.92 9.69 15.02
CA VAL A 511 -22.13 11.14 14.96
C VAL A 511 -22.46 11.70 16.33
N GLY A 512 -21.91 12.87 16.62
CA GLY A 512 -22.21 13.66 17.81
C GLY A 512 -23.41 14.58 17.62
N PRO A 513 -23.81 15.37 18.63
CA PRO A 513 -24.84 16.39 18.51
C PRO A 513 -24.38 17.56 17.61
N GLY A 514 -25.33 18.20 16.93
CA GLY A 514 -25.06 19.34 16.05
C GLY A 514 -24.61 18.98 14.64
N ILE A 515 -24.62 17.71 14.26
CA ILE A 515 -24.24 17.23 12.93
C ILE A 515 -25.48 17.17 12.03
N GLU A 516 -25.37 17.75 10.83
CA GLU A 516 -26.41 17.67 9.81
C GLU A 516 -26.47 16.24 9.24
N VAL A 517 -27.66 15.67 9.17
CA VAL A 517 -27.92 14.32 8.66
C VAL A 517 -29.04 14.34 7.61
N TYR A 518 -29.07 13.30 6.78
CA TYR A 518 -30.14 13.09 5.79
C TYR A 518 -30.74 11.69 5.93
N GLU A 519 -31.92 11.48 5.37
CA GLU A 519 -32.58 10.17 5.35
C GLU A 519 -31.70 9.13 4.65
N GLY A 520 -31.47 7.98 5.29
CA GLY A 520 -30.60 6.93 4.78
C GLY A 520 -29.13 7.06 5.17
N MET A 521 -28.72 8.14 5.85
CA MET A 521 -27.38 8.25 6.44
C MET A 521 -27.25 7.30 7.62
N ILE A 522 -26.16 6.54 7.69
CA ILE A 522 -25.84 5.65 8.80
C ILE A 522 -25.18 6.50 9.90
N VAL A 523 -25.80 6.49 11.06
CA VAL A 523 -25.41 7.33 12.20
C VAL A 523 -24.84 6.53 13.37
N GLY A 524 -24.82 5.19 13.26
CA GLY A 524 -24.27 4.30 14.26
C GLY A 524 -24.38 2.83 13.88
N GLU A 525 -23.81 1.99 14.71
CA GLU A 525 -23.87 0.52 14.66
C GLU A 525 -24.96 0.03 15.61
N ASN A 526 -25.85 -0.84 15.15
CA ASN A 526 -26.87 -1.44 15.99
C ASN A 526 -26.27 -2.64 16.76
N ALA A 527 -26.61 -2.78 18.02
CA ALA A 527 -26.23 -3.97 18.81
C ALA A 527 -26.92 -5.27 18.35
N ARG A 528 -27.92 -5.19 17.47
CA ARG A 528 -28.64 -6.32 16.87
C ARG A 528 -28.24 -6.49 15.40
N GLU A 529 -28.58 -7.65 14.83
CA GLU A 529 -28.27 -8.00 13.44
C GLU A 529 -29.01 -7.15 12.40
N ASP A 530 -30.23 -6.69 12.71
CA ASP A 530 -31.07 -5.93 11.78
C ASP A 530 -30.77 -4.43 11.82
N ASP A 531 -30.91 -3.77 10.66
CA ASP A 531 -30.88 -2.32 10.56
C ASP A 531 -32.07 -1.69 11.28
N MET A 532 -31.82 -0.56 11.93
CA MET A 532 -32.84 0.19 12.63
C MET A 532 -32.91 1.63 12.14
N ASN A 533 -34.10 2.05 11.69
CA ASN A 533 -34.35 3.45 11.40
C ASN A 533 -34.55 4.23 12.69
N VAL A 534 -33.79 5.31 12.87
CA VAL A 534 -33.79 6.13 14.08
C VAL A 534 -34.01 7.60 13.78
N ASN A 535 -34.75 8.27 14.64
CA ASN A 535 -34.92 9.72 14.58
C ASN A 535 -33.90 10.40 15.48
N ILE A 536 -32.75 10.79 14.89
CA ILE A 536 -31.66 11.47 15.61
C ILE A 536 -31.87 12.98 15.79
N THR A 537 -32.93 13.52 15.14
CA THR A 537 -33.24 14.95 15.17
C THR A 537 -34.37 15.29 16.16
N LYS A 538 -34.82 14.30 16.94
CA LYS A 538 -35.95 14.46 17.86
C LYS A 538 -35.59 15.30 19.06
N GLU A 539 -36.16 16.49 19.17
CA GLU A 539 -36.00 17.37 20.33
C GLU A 539 -36.82 16.89 21.53
N LYS A 540 -36.39 17.27 22.72
CA LYS A 540 -37.14 17.07 23.97
C LYS A 540 -38.42 17.92 23.89
N LYS A 541 -39.60 17.29 23.95
CA LYS A 541 -40.87 18.05 24.02
C LYS A 541 -40.85 18.90 25.30
N GLN A 542 -41.05 20.21 25.14
CA GLN A 542 -41.30 21.09 26.28
C GLN A 542 -42.66 20.74 26.89
N THR A 543 -42.67 20.26 28.11
CA THR A 543 -43.91 20.08 28.89
C THR A 543 -44.00 21.22 29.87
N ASN A 544 -45.23 21.80 30.05
CA ASN A 544 -45.47 22.90 30.98
C ASN A 544 -45.31 22.53 32.47
N MET A 545 -45.05 21.27 32.81
CA MET A 545 -44.73 20.82 34.16
C MET A 545 -43.21 20.68 34.31
N ARG A 546 -42.56 21.65 34.92
CA ARG A 546 -41.19 21.53 35.45
C ARG A 546 -41.24 20.76 36.77
N SER A 547 -40.80 19.52 36.79
CA SER A 547 -40.35 18.88 38.03
C SER A 547 -38.92 19.33 38.27
N SER A 548 -38.58 19.72 39.49
CA SER A 548 -37.26 20.21 39.89
C SER A 548 -36.13 19.14 39.78
N SER A 549 -36.48 17.90 39.47
CA SER A 549 -35.58 16.77 39.24
C SER A 549 -35.29 16.49 37.75
N ALA A 550 -35.81 17.29 36.79
CA ALA A 550 -35.79 16.95 35.35
C ALA A 550 -34.60 17.55 34.58
N ASP A 551 -33.70 18.27 35.21
CA ASP A 551 -32.52 18.87 34.60
C ASP A 551 -31.23 18.09 34.90
N GLU A 552 -31.30 16.76 34.92
CA GLU A 552 -30.07 15.96 34.87
C GLU A 552 -29.31 16.24 33.58
N ALA A 553 -28.03 16.61 33.71
CA ALA A 553 -27.17 16.84 32.58
C ALA A 553 -27.06 15.56 31.75
N ILE A 554 -27.47 15.58 30.49
CA ILE A 554 -27.34 14.45 29.57
C ILE A 554 -25.85 14.19 29.37
N ARG A 555 -25.36 13.03 29.86
CA ARG A 555 -24.03 12.55 29.56
C ARG A 555 -24.09 11.64 28.35
N LEU A 556 -23.41 12.02 27.29
CA LEU A 556 -23.28 11.22 26.08
C LEU A 556 -21.98 10.41 26.12
N ILE A 557 -22.03 9.19 25.63
CA ILE A 557 -20.83 8.42 25.27
C ILE A 557 -20.27 9.08 24.02
N PRO A 558 -18.95 9.37 23.95
CA PRO A 558 -18.34 9.91 22.75
C PRO A 558 -18.62 9.02 21.53
N PRO A 559 -18.91 9.60 20.36
CA PRO A 559 -19.12 8.81 19.15
C PRO A 559 -17.81 8.14 18.71
N ARG A 560 -17.93 6.94 18.10
CA ARG A 560 -16.80 6.28 17.46
C ARG A 560 -16.42 7.07 16.21
N GLU A 561 -15.20 7.56 16.16
CA GLU A 561 -14.66 8.24 15.00
C GLU A 561 -14.48 7.27 13.83
N MET A 562 -15.09 7.59 12.69
CA MET A 562 -15.04 6.81 11.46
C MET A 562 -13.96 7.38 10.55
N THR A 563 -12.78 6.75 10.55
CA THR A 563 -11.76 6.99 9.52
C THR A 563 -12.18 6.30 8.22
N LEU A 564 -11.51 6.61 7.11
CA LEU A 564 -11.81 6.00 5.81
C LEU A 564 -11.70 4.46 5.88
N GLU A 565 -10.65 3.94 6.50
CA GLU A 565 -10.42 2.50 6.66
C GLU A 565 -11.55 1.85 7.46
N LYS A 566 -11.88 2.39 8.64
CA LYS A 566 -12.97 1.88 9.48
C LYS A 566 -14.33 1.94 8.76
N ALA A 567 -14.53 2.97 7.93
CA ALA A 567 -15.75 3.11 7.14
C ALA A 567 -15.84 2.03 6.06
N ILE A 568 -14.76 1.77 5.34
CA ILE A 568 -14.66 0.72 4.31
C ILE A 568 -14.84 -0.67 4.94
N GLU A 569 -14.23 -0.93 6.09
CA GLU A 569 -14.35 -2.18 6.83
C GLU A 569 -15.79 -2.43 7.34
N PHE A 570 -16.50 -1.35 7.72
CA PHE A 570 -17.83 -1.44 8.33
C PHE A 570 -18.94 -1.71 7.32
N ILE A 571 -18.88 -1.14 6.11
CA ILE A 571 -20.03 -1.16 5.17
C ILE A 571 -20.42 -2.56 4.71
N ALA A 572 -21.75 -2.74 4.55
CA ALA A 572 -22.35 -3.93 3.95
C ALA A 572 -22.59 -3.72 2.43
N ASP A 573 -23.05 -4.79 1.75
CA ASP A 573 -23.24 -4.80 0.29
C ASP A 573 -24.29 -3.77 -0.20
N ASP A 574 -25.25 -3.39 0.68
CA ASP A 574 -26.28 -2.40 0.41
C ASP A 574 -25.92 -0.97 0.87
N GLU A 575 -24.65 -0.73 1.18
CA GLU A 575 -24.15 0.53 1.74
C GLU A 575 -23.05 1.15 0.87
N TYR A 576 -22.81 2.44 1.06
CA TYR A 576 -21.71 3.22 0.49
C TYR A 576 -21.02 4.04 1.56
N VAL A 577 -19.71 4.25 1.38
CA VAL A 577 -18.97 5.33 2.03
C VAL A 577 -19.03 6.55 1.12
N GLU A 578 -19.55 7.65 1.60
CA GLU A 578 -19.50 8.96 0.97
C GLU A 578 -18.21 9.66 1.45
N VAL A 579 -17.29 9.91 0.54
CA VAL A 579 -15.99 10.54 0.80
C VAL A 579 -15.97 11.91 0.15
N THR A 580 -15.77 12.93 0.97
CA THR A 580 -15.67 14.33 0.53
C THR A 580 -14.41 14.96 1.15
N PRO A 581 -13.92 16.11 0.66
CA PRO A 581 -12.73 16.75 1.21
C PRO A 581 -12.75 16.97 2.74
N LYS A 582 -13.93 17.19 3.31
CA LYS A 582 -14.08 17.52 4.74
C LYS A 582 -14.70 16.41 5.58
N SER A 583 -15.41 15.46 4.95
CA SER A 583 -16.25 14.51 5.69
C SER A 583 -16.18 13.10 5.11
N ILE A 584 -16.29 12.11 5.99
CA ILE A 584 -16.51 10.71 5.66
C ILE A 584 -17.84 10.33 6.28
N ARG A 585 -18.81 9.91 5.46
CA ARG A 585 -20.17 9.55 5.89
C ARG A 585 -20.52 8.18 5.36
N LEU A 586 -21.30 7.45 6.10
CA LEU A 586 -21.84 6.15 5.69
C LEU A 586 -23.30 6.32 5.31
N ARG A 587 -23.74 5.61 4.28
CA ARG A 587 -25.15 5.68 3.85
C ARG A 587 -25.62 4.38 3.23
N LYS A 588 -26.93 4.17 3.26
CA LYS A 588 -27.59 3.13 2.48
C LYS A 588 -27.60 3.49 0.98
N LYS A 589 -27.50 2.49 0.10
CA LYS A 589 -27.67 2.66 -1.36
C LYS A 589 -29.07 3.21 -1.66
N VAL A 590 -30.11 2.65 -1.02
CA VAL A 590 -31.48 3.13 -1.08
C VAL A 590 -31.77 4.00 0.14
N LEU A 591 -31.91 5.32 -0.07
CA LEU A 591 -32.12 6.27 1.03
C LEU A 591 -33.50 6.15 1.68
N ASP A 592 -34.55 5.99 0.88
CA ASP A 592 -35.92 5.88 1.36
C ASP A 592 -36.15 4.60 2.17
N ALA A 593 -36.43 4.75 3.45
CA ALA A 593 -36.65 3.66 4.39
C ALA A 593 -37.76 2.67 3.94
N LYS A 594 -38.77 3.14 3.19
CA LYS A 594 -39.89 2.29 2.73
C LYS A 594 -39.52 1.43 1.54
N ARG A 595 -38.48 1.80 0.80
CA ARG A 595 -37.99 1.09 -0.40
C ARG A 595 -36.83 0.15 -0.12
N ARG A 596 -36.23 0.23 1.08
CA ARG A 596 -35.14 -0.67 1.47
C ARG A 596 -35.67 -2.09 1.63
N PRO A 597 -35.04 -3.10 0.99
CA PRO A 597 -35.38 -4.50 1.24
C PRO A 597 -35.02 -4.84 2.70
N LYS A 598 -35.80 -5.74 3.29
CA LYS A 598 -35.44 -6.27 4.61
C LYS A 598 -34.42 -7.37 4.42
N ARG A 599 -33.35 -7.40 5.23
CA ARG A 599 -32.23 -8.36 5.15
C ARG A 599 -32.68 -9.83 5.03
N TRP A 600 -33.74 -10.21 5.71
CA TRP A 600 -34.33 -11.56 5.57
C TRP A 600 -34.93 -11.85 4.18
N GLN A 601 -35.35 -10.84 3.43
CA GLN A 601 -35.85 -10.99 2.05
C GLN A 601 -34.69 -11.21 1.07
N GLU A 602 -33.55 -10.57 1.31
CA GLU A 602 -32.34 -10.76 0.52
C GLU A 602 -31.72 -12.14 0.74
N ILE A 603 -31.66 -12.59 2.00
CA ILE A 603 -31.19 -13.94 2.34
C ILE A 603 -32.07 -15.01 1.69
N ARG A 604 -33.39 -14.84 1.67
CA ARG A 604 -34.30 -15.76 0.94
C ARG A 604 -34.07 -15.72 -0.56
N ALA A 605 -33.93 -14.55 -1.16
CA ALA A 605 -33.71 -14.40 -2.60
C ALA A 605 -32.36 -15.05 -3.03
N SER A 606 -31.29 -14.86 -2.25
CA SER A 606 -30.00 -15.49 -2.51
C SER A 606 -30.04 -17.02 -2.33
N THR A 607 -30.78 -17.52 -1.33
CA THR A 607 -30.96 -18.96 -1.09
C THR A 607 -31.82 -19.62 -2.18
N GLU A 608 -32.81 -18.92 -2.73
CA GLU A 608 -33.63 -19.38 -3.85
C GLU A 608 -32.86 -19.36 -5.18
N ALA A 609 -32.04 -18.33 -5.41
CA ALA A 609 -31.15 -18.25 -6.58
C ALA A 609 -30.07 -19.37 -6.57
N SER A 610 -29.52 -19.66 -5.41
CA SER A 610 -28.53 -20.78 -5.22
C SER A 610 -29.14 -22.19 -5.38
N LYS A 611 -30.45 -22.33 -5.32
CA LYS A 611 -31.15 -23.61 -5.56
C LYS A 611 -31.55 -23.82 -7.02
N LEU A 612 -31.44 -22.76 -7.84
CA LEU A 612 -31.79 -22.76 -9.27
C LEU A 612 -30.57 -22.84 -10.19
N THR A 613 -29.38 -22.75 -9.62
CA THR A 613 -28.07 -23.04 -10.24
C THR A 613 -27.49 -24.33 -9.68
#